data_2dd6c470e84c0494c3204c55fd801151
#
_entry.id   2dd6c470e84c0494c3204c55fd801151
#
_cell.length_a   1.000
_cell.length_b   1.000
_cell.length_c   1.000
_cell.angle_alpha   90.00
_cell.angle_beta   90.00
_cell.angle_gamma   90.00
#
_symmetry.space_group_name_H-M   'P 1'
#
loop_
_entity.id
_entity.type
_entity.pdbx_description
1 polymer ?
#
loop_
_entity_poly.entity_id
_entity_poly.type
_entity_poly.pdbx_seq_one_letter_code
_entity_poly.pdbx_strand_id
1 'polypeptide(L)'
;MAGVLIGERHTEKDWGLLWTDLSIGEPEAQTKVIDIDGRDGALDLTDFLYGDIRYKNRPISITFVMKSDIYKWHSLKSEIANYIQGQKRKIILDTDKGFYYLGRGACEIVKENALINGVTISFDAEPYKYERYGSLEPWVWDTFCFEDGIIRDYRDLEVNG
;
A
#
# COMPACT_ATOMS: atom_id res chain seq x y z
N MET A 1 -7.85 15.17 11.80
CA MET A 1 -8.57 14.23 10.93
C MET A 1 -7.58 13.25 10.31
N ALA A 2 -8.06 12.09 9.94
CA ALA A 2 -7.23 11.07 9.32
C ALA A 2 -7.08 11.33 7.82
N GLY A 3 -5.88 11.20 7.31
CA GLY A 3 -5.55 11.28 5.89
C GLY A 3 -4.69 10.11 5.46
N VAL A 4 -4.13 10.19 4.28
CA VAL A 4 -3.26 9.18 3.71
C VAL A 4 -2.00 9.86 3.16
N LEU A 5 -0.85 9.33 3.51
CA LEU A 5 0.41 9.73 2.91
C LEU A 5 0.67 8.84 1.69
N ILE A 6 0.71 9.45 0.51
CA ILE A 6 0.97 8.77 -0.76
C ILE A 6 2.32 9.23 -1.29
N GLY A 7 3.31 8.38 -1.17
CA GLY A 7 4.69 8.77 -1.45
C GLY A 7 5.16 9.86 -0.49
N GLU A 8 5.31 11.08 -0.98
CA GLU A 8 5.74 12.25 -0.21
C GLU A 8 4.61 13.28 0.04
N ARG A 9 3.42 13.04 -0.51
CA ARG A 9 2.27 13.95 -0.43
C ARG A 9 1.19 13.41 0.49
N HIS A 10 0.73 14.25 1.39
CA HIS A 10 -0.36 13.92 2.31
C HIS A 10 -1.68 14.46 1.79
N THR A 11 -2.70 13.61 1.71
CA THR A 11 -3.99 13.96 1.09
C THR A 11 -4.70 15.12 1.78
N GLU A 12 -4.65 15.20 3.09
CA GLU A 12 -5.28 16.31 3.84
C GLU A 12 -4.40 17.57 3.85
N LYS A 13 -3.11 17.42 4.20
CA LYS A 13 -2.22 18.57 4.41
C LYS A 13 -1.81 19.26 3.12
N ASP A 14 -1.52 18.49 2.08
CA ASP A 14 -1.01 19.03 0.82
C ASP A 14 -2.12 19.34 -0.17
N TRP A 15 -3.19 18.54 -0.18
CA TRP A 15 -4.28 18.67 -1.15
C TRP A 15 -5.62 19.10 -0.54
N GLY A 16 -5.74 19.13 0.77
CA GLY A 16 -6.98 19.49 1.44
C GLY A 16 -8.14 18.51 1.22
N LEU A 17 -7.82 17.27 0.92
CA LEU A 17 -8.81 16.22 0.69
C LEU A 17 -9.28 15.60 2.01
N LEU A 18 -10.58 15.48 2.17
CA LEU A 18 -11.19 14.81 3.32
C LEU A 18 -11.48 13.36 2.98
N TRP A 19 -10.96 12.48 3.78
CA TRP A 19 -11.20 11.05 3.64
C TRP A 19 -12.65 10.69 4.01
N THR A 20 -13.34 10.01 3.13
CA THR A 20 -14.73 9.59 3.33
C THR A 20 -14.93 8.09 3.38
N ASP A 21 -14.17 7.35 2.60
CA ASP A 21 -14.31 5.88 2.53
C ASP A 21 -12.96 5.22 2.24
N LEU A 22 -12.80 4.00 2.78
CA LEU A 22 -11.64 3.16 2.57
C LEU A 22 -12.08 1.71 2.37
N SER A 23 -11.62 1.12 1.29
CA SER A 23 -11.76 -0.30 1.02
C SER A 23 -10.40 -0.92 0.77
N ILE A 24 -10.01 -1.87 1.59
CA ILE A 24 -8.80 -2.68 1.41
C ILE A 24 -9.24 -4.10 1.14
N GLY A 25 -9.06 -4.57 -0.08
CA GLY A 25 -9.36 -5.94 -0.47
C GLY A 25 -8.34 -6.92 0.11
N GLU A 26 -8.79 -8.13 0.41
CA GLU A 26 -7.88 -9.20 0.77
C GLU A 26 -7.14 -9.74 -0.46
N PRO A 27 -5.88 -10.14 -0.32
CA PRO A 27 -5.14 -10.73 -1.44
C PRO A 27 -5.69 -12.11 -1.76
N GLU A 28 -6.00 -12.32 -3.02
CA GLU A 28 -6.51 -13.59 -3.52
C GLU A 28 -5.36 -14.60 -3.70
N ALA A 29 -5.55 -15.82 -3.21
CA ALA A 29 -4.57 -16.88 -3.39
C ALA A 29 -4.48 -17.28 -4.88
N GLN A 30 -3.27 -17.48 -5.36
CA GLN A 30 -3.04 -18.03 -6.70
C GLN A 30 -3.24 -19.53 -6.64
N THR A 31 -4.26 -20.02 -7.33
CA THR A 31 -4.57 -21.45 -7.39
C THR A 31 -4.45 -21.94 -8.84
N LYS A 32 -4.02 -23.19 -8.97
CA LYS A 32 -4.00 -23.91 -10.25
C LYS A 32 -4.81 -25.18 -10.14
N VAL A 33 -5.97 -25.14 -10.75
CA VAL A 33 -6.95 -26.21 -10.74
C VAL A 33 -7.20 -26.67 -12.18
N ILE A 34 -7.27 -27.98 -12.41
CA ILE A 34 -7.49 -28.57 -13.71
C ILE A 34 -8.70 -29.50 -13.61
N ASP A 35 -9.65 -29.32 -14.52
CA ASP A 35 -10.76 -30.25 -14.69
C ASP A 35 -10.32 -31.44 -15.54
N ILE A 36 -10.61 -32.65 -15.07
CA ILE A 36 -10.32 -33.88 -15.77
C ILE A 36 -11.62 -34.55 -16.14
N ASP A 37 -11.83 -34.80 -17.43
CA ASP A 37 -13.03 -35.46 -17.95
C ASP A 37 -13.21 -36.83 -17.30
N GLY A 38 -14.42 -37.09 -16.78
CA GLY A 38 -14.78 -38.37 -16.14
C GLY A 38 -14.35 -38.51 -14.67
N ARG A 39 -13.87 -37.44 -14.05
CA ARG A 39 -13.56 -37.39 -12.62
C ARG A 39 -14.52 -36.45 -11.89
N ASP A 40 -14.96 -36.87 -10.69
CA ASP A 40 -15.68 -35.98 -9.80
C ASP A 40 -14.70 -34.98 -9.13
N GLY A 41 -14.97 -33.69 -9.26
CA GLY A 41 -14.15 -32.61 -8.77
C GLY A 41 -12.91 -32.34 -9.61
N ALA A 42 -12.36 -31.15 -9.44
CA ALA A 42 -11.15 -30.71 -10.14
C ALA A 42 -9.88 -31.16 -9.41
N LEU A 43 -8.81 -31.32 -10.14
CA LEU A 43 -7.48 -31.61 -9.58
C LEU A 43 -6.78 -30.31 -9.20
N ASP A 44 -6.48 -30.12 -7.94
CA ASP A 44 -5.71 -28.97 -7.45
C ASP A 44 -4.21 -29.29 -7.52
N LEU A 45 -3.49 -28.54 -8.33
CA LEU A 45 -2.04 -28.62 -8.51
C LEU A 45 -1.30 -27.45 -7.88
N THR A 46 -1.96 -26.65 -7.06
CA THR A 46 -1.42 -25.39 -6.51
C THR A 46 -0.12 -25.64 -5.73
N ASP A 47 -0.16 -26.54 -4.78
CA ASP A 47 1.00 -26.84 -3.93
C ASP A 47 2.15 -27.49 -4.71
N PHE A 48 1.81 -28.31 -5.69
CA PHE A 48 2.80 -28.97 -6.55
C PHE A 48 3.57 -27.97 -7.42
N LEU A 49 2.88 -26.94 -7.96
CA LEU A 49 3.48 -25.98 -8.87
C LEU A 49 4.18 -24.83 -8.16
N TYR A 50 3.63 -24.39 -7.03
CA TYR A 50 4.11 -23.18 -6.34
C TYR A 50 4.89 -23.46 -5.05
N GLY A 51 4.80 -24.68 -4.51
CA GLY A 51 5.42 -25.07 -3.24
C GLY A 51 4.68 -24.51 -2.02
N ASP A 52 4.61 -23.18 -1.90
CA ASP A 52 3.89 -22.48 -0.86
C ASP A 52 2.75 -21.63 -1.45
N ILE A 53 1.84 -21.16 -0.58
CA ILE A 53 0.76 -20.29 -0.97
C ILE A 53 1.32 -18.98 -1.53
N ARG A 54 0.92 -18.64 -2.73
CA ARG A 54 1.23 -17.37 -3.41
C ARG A 54 -0.04 -16.53 -3.51
N TYR A 55 0.11 -15.22 -3.41
CA TYR A 55 -1.00 -14.30 -3.48
C TYR A 55 -0.89 -13.37 -4.69
N LYS A 56 -2.06 -12.99 -5.22
CA LYS A 56 -2.18 -11.91 -6.20
C LYS A 56 -2.13 -10.57 -5.47
N ASN A 57 -1.95 -9.48 -6.22
CA ASN A 57 -2.08 -8.14 -5.69
C ASN A 57 -3.45 -7.90 -5.06
N ARG A 58 -3.52 -6.99 -4.10
CA ARG A 58 -4.77 -6.59 -3.48
C ARG A 58 -5.24 -5.24 -3.99
N PRO A 59 -6.54 -5.05 -4.20
CA PRO A 59 -7.08 -3.74 -4.51
C PRO A 59 -7.21 -2.90 -3.24
N ILE A 60 -6.79 -1.65 -3.32
CA ILE A 60 -7.04 -0.63 -2.29
C ILE A 60 -7.76 0.51 -2.96
N SER A 61 -8.88 0.96 -2.40
CA SER A 61 -9.67 2.07 -2.92
C SER A 61 -9.97 3.05 -1.80
N ILE A 62 -9.64 4.31 -2.01
CA ILE A 62 -9.83 5.37 -1.02
C ILE A 62 -10.57 6.52 -1.68
N THR A 63 -11.71 6.89 -1.11
CA THR A 63 -12.53 7.98 -1.61
C THR A 63 -12.33 9.23 -0.76
N PHE A 64 -12.12 10.34 -1.44
CA PHE A 64 -11.93 11.65 -0.85
C PHE A 64 -12.94 12.65 -1.40
N VAL A 65 -13.29 13.62 -0.58
CA VAL A 65 -14.08 14.78 -1.00
C VAL A 65 -13.38 16.08 -0.63
N MET A 66 -13.62 17.10 -1.39
CA MET A 66 -13.10 18.42 -1.18
C MET A 66 -14.21 19.47 -1.37
N LYS A 67 -14.28 20.41 -0.46
CA LYS A 67 -15.10 21.62 -0.63
C LYS A 67 -14.24 22.69 -1.26
N SER A 68 -14.42 22.93 -2.54
CA SER A 68 -13.74 24.00 -3.26
C SER A 68 -14.55 24.44 -4.47
N ASP A 69 -14.23 25.61 -5.00
CA ASP A 69 -14.78 26.00 -6.29
C ASP A 69 -14.24 25.10 -7.42
N ILE A 70 -14.97 25.04 -8.51
CA ILE A 70 -14.65 24.18 -9.64
C ILE A 70 -13.29 24.50 -10.29
N TYR A 71 -12.88 25.77 -10.25
CA TYR A 71 -11.61 26.19 -10.85
C TYR A 71 -10.40 25.66 -10.08
N LYS A 72 -10.43 25.75 -8.76
CA LYS A 72 -9.39 25.17 -7.90
C LYS A 72 -9.37 23.65 -8.01
N TRP A 73 -10.54 23.05 -8.12
CA TRP A 73 -10.69 21.62 -8.29
C TRP A 73 -10.01 21.09 -9.55
N HIS A 74 -10.22 21.74 -10.69
CA HIS A 74 -9.61 21.31 -11.94
C HIS A 74 -8.08 21.32 -11.90
N SER A 75 -7.49 22.34 -11.29
CA SER A 75 -6.05 22.42 -11.10
C SER A 75 -5.53 21.30 -10.17
N LEU A 76 -6.19 21.13 -9.03
CA LEU A 76 -5.84 20.11 -8.05
C LEU A 76 -6.01 18.68 -8.61
N LYS A 77 -7.10 18.44 -9.32
CA LYS A 77 -7.37 17.17 -9.99
C LYS A 77 -6.23 16.79 -10.95
N SER A 78 -5.76 17.71 -11.74
CA SER A 78 -4.65 17.51 -12.66
C SER A 78 -3.34 17.22 -11.93
N GLU A 79 -3.07 17.92 -10.83
CA GLU A 79 -1.91 17.66 -9.98
C GLU A 79 -1.95 16.26 -9.38
N ILE A 80 -3.09 15.88 -8.81
CA ILE A 80 -3.27 14.54 -8.21
C ILE A 80 -3.11 13.45 -9.28
N ALA A 81 -3.75 13.61 -10.43
CA ALA A 81 -3.66 12.64 -11.51
C ALA A 81 -2.22 12.48 -12.01
N ASN A 82 -1.51 13.57 -12.23
CA ASN A 82 -0.11 13.51 -12.65
C ASN A 82 0.81 12.85 -11.61
N TYR A 83 0.50 13.02 -10.34
CA TYR A 83 1.30 12.43 -9.26
C TYR A 83 1.03 10.95 -9.05
N ILE A 84 -0.21 10.50 -9.20
CA ILE A 84 -0.67 9.16 -8.83
C ILE A 84 -0.85 8.25 -10.04
N GLN A 85 -1.41 8.74 -11.12
CA GLN A 85 -1.81 7.93 -12.27
C GLN A 85 -0.64 7.12 -12.85
N GLY A 86 -0.76 5.80 -12.80
CA GLY A 86 0.24 4.88 -13.31
C GLY A 86 1.54 4.79 -12.49
N GLN A 87 1.67 5.53 -11.40
CA GLN A 87 2.87 5.57 -10.57
C GLN A 87 2.79 4.56 -9.43
N LYS A 88 3.90 3.89 -9.17
CA LYS A 88 4.05 3.02 -7.99
C LYS A 88 4.45 3.88 -6.79
N ARG A 89 3.61 3.91 -5.76
CA ARG A 89 3.79 4.75 -4.57
C ARG A 89 3.61 3.95 -3.28
N LYS A 90 4.25 4.41 -2.22
CA LYS A 90 3.99 3.94 -0.86
C LYS A 90 2.73 4.61 -0.32
N ILE A 91 1.89 3.83 0.31
CA ILE A 91 0.62 4.27 0.87
C ILE A 91 0.65 4.02 2.37
N ILE A 92 0.59 5.09 3.15
CA ILE A 92 0.61 5.04 4.61
C ILE A 92 -0.67 5.69 5.10
N LEU A 93 -1.47 4.91 5.82
CA LEU A 93 -2.70 5.40 6.45
C LEU A 93 -2.38 6.09 7.78
N ASP A 94 -3.00 7.23 8.06
CA ASP A 94 -2.86 7.89 9.35
C ASP A 94 -3.37 7.03 10.52
N THR A 95 -4.27 6.10 10.24
CA THR A 95 -4.78 5.12 11.20
C THR A 95 -3.84 3.95 11.46
N ASP A 96 -2.86 3.73 10.59
CA ASP A 96 -1.90 2.62 10.70
C ASP A 96 -0.49 3.06 10.24
N LYS A 97 0.07 4.01 10.96
CA LYS A 97 1.33 4.69 10.60
C LYS A 97 2.57 3.80 10.65
N GLY A 98 2.48 2.67 11.35
CA GLY A 98 3.59 1.71 11.47
C GLY A 98 3.82 0.87 10.21
N PHE A 99 2.89 0.88 9.28
CA PHE A 99 2.92 0.05 8.09
C PHE A 99 2.68 0.85 6.81
N TYR A 100 3.08 0.29 5.69
CA TYR A 100 2.77 0.84 4.38
C TYR A 100 2.40 -0.24 3.39
N TYR A 101 1.59 0.14 2.43
CA TYR A 101 1.33 -0.65 1.22
C TYR A 101 2.12 -0.07 0.06
N LEU A 102 2.47 -0.91 -0.88
CA LEU A 102 3.17 -0.50 -2.09
C LEU A 102 2.32 -0.89 -3.29
N GLY A 103 1.88 0.08 -4.06
CA GLY A 103 0.98 -0.17 -5.17
C GLY A 103 1.03 0.88 -6.25
N ARG A 104 0.50 0.51 -7.40
CA ARG A 104 0.35 1.39 -8.56
C ARG A 104 -1.02 2.04 -8.52
N GLY A 105 -1.04 3.36 -8.61
CA GLY A 105 -2.23 4.17 -8.45
C GLY A 105 -2.98 4.47 -9.74
N ALA A 106 -4.27 4.69 -9.58
CA ALA A 106 -5.16 5.24 -10.59
C ALA A 106 -6.17 6.18 -9.93
N CYS A 107 -6.52 7.25 -10.60
CA CYS A 107 -7.49 8.23 -10.12
C CYS A 107 -8.78 8.13 -10.91
N GLU A 108 -9.90 8.14 -10.22
CA GLU A 108 -11.24 8.21 -10.80
C GLU A 108 -12.02 9.36 -10.18
N ILE A 109 -12.61 10.19 -11.02
CA ILE A 109 -13.44 11.30 -10.57
C ILE A 109 -14.86 10.79 -10.33
N VAL A 110 -15.32 10.88 -9.10
CA VAL A 110 -16.64 10.40 -8.69
C VAL A 110 -17.68 11.51 -8.77
N LYS A 111 -17.30 12.75 -8.46
CA LYS A 111 -18.22 13.86 -8.39
C LYS A 111 -17.53 15.19 -8.70
N GLU A 112 -18.13 15.97 -9.58
CA GLU A 112 -17.70 17.33 -9.87
C GLU A 112 -18.89 18.27 -9.80
N ASN A 113 -18.88 19.17 -8.81
CA ASN A 113 -19.89 20.19 -8.59
C ASN A 113 -19.22 21.53 -8.29
N ALA A 114 -20.02 22.59 -8.30
CA ALA A 114 -19.53 23.93 -7.98
C ALA A 114 -18.90 24.04 -6.58
N LEU A 115 -19.35 23.23 -5.61
CA LEU A 115 -18.95 23.35 -4.21
C LEU A 115 -18.35 22.06 -3.61
N ILE A 116 -18.71 20.89 -4.12
CA ILE A 116 -18.30 19.61 -3.57
C ILE A 116 -17.77 18.72 -4.70
N ASN A 117 -16.54 18.30 -4.56
CA ASN A 117 -15.85 17.47 -5.53
C ASN A 117 -15.32 16.21 -4.88
N GLY A 118 -15.37 15.10 -5.58
CA GLY A 118 -14.96 13.79 -5.07
C GLY A 118 -14.05 13.05 -6.03
N VAL A 119 -13.03 12.42 -5.47
CA VAL A 119 -12.08 11.58 -6.20
C VAL A 119 -11.89 10.27 -5.46
N THR A 120 -11.89 9.17 -6.20
CA THR A 120 -11.47 7.86 -5.71
C THR A 120 -10.09 7.55 -6.26
N ILE A 121 -9.17 7.23 -5.36
CA ILE A 121 -7.82 6.81 -5.71
C ILE A 121 -7.74 5.32 -5.45
N SER A 122 -7.51 4.55 -6.50
CA SER A 122 -7.38 3.09 -6.44
C SER A 122 -5.91 2.70 -6.59
N PHE A 123 -5.52 1.67 -5.87
CA PHE A 123 -4.19 1.08 -5.98
C PHE A 123 -4.27 -0.40 -6.22
N ASP A 124 -3.48 -0.89 -7.15
CA ASP A 124 -3.15 -2.30 -7.29
C ASP A 124 -1.89 -2.55 -6.45
N ALA A 125 -2.12 -2.94 -5.19
CA ALA A 125 -1.07 -3.04 -4.18
C ALA A 125 -0.52 -4.46 -4.07
N GLU A 126 0.73 -4.56 -3.67
CA GLU A 126 1.33 -5.84 -3.32
C GLU A 126 0.55 -6.52 -2.18
N PRO A 127 0.52 -7.85 -2.12
CA PRO A 127 -0.38 -8.58 -1.21
C PRO A 127 -0.08 -8.35 0.26
N TYR A 128 1.15 -8.00 0.60
CA TYR A 128 1.58 -7.80 1.98
C TYR A 128 1.65 -6.32 2.34
N LYS A 129 1.39 -5.99 3.59
CA LYS A 129 1.80 -4.71 4.14
C LYS A 129 3.17 -4.84 4.77
N TYR A 130 3.97 -3.80 4.62
CA TYR A 130 5.36 -3.76 5.07
C TYR A 130 5.49 -2.89 6.31
N GLU A 131 6.34 -3.28 7.23
CA GLU A 131 6.65 -2.49 8.40
C GLU A 131 7.49 -1.26 8.02
N ARG A 132 7.04 -0.09 8.45
CA ARG A 132 7.64 1.19 8.06
C ARG A 132 8.97 1.43 8.79
N TYR A 133 9.00 1.13 10.07
CA TYR A 133 10.12 1.46 10.94
C TYR A 133 11.10 0.30 11.13
N GLY A 134 10.67 -0.91 11.00
CA GLY A 134 11.51 -2.10 11.13
C GLY A 134 12.66 -2.15 10.11
N SER A 135 12.44 -1.61 8.91
CA SER A 135 13.47 -1.52 7.88
C SER A 135 14.30 -0.23 7.94
N LEU A 136 13.92 0.72 8.80
CA LEU A 136 14.56 2.03 8.91
C LEU A 136 15.34 2.20 10.21
N GLU A 137 15.18 1.30 11.16
CA GLU A 137 15.94 1.34 12.39
C GLU A 137 17.34 0.77 12.18
N PRO A 138 18.39 1.60 12.32
CA PRO A 138 19.75 1.15 12.05
C PRO A 138 20.18 -0.04 12.92
N TRP A 139 19.65 -0.13 14.14
CA TRP A 139 19.98 -1.21 15.06
C TRP A 139 19.56 -2.59 14.55
N VAL A 140 18.47 -2.70 13.81
CA VAL A 140 18.01 -3.98 13.24
C VAL A 140 19.02 -4.52 12.23
N TRP A 141 19.50 -3.67 11.34
CA TRP A 141 20.51 -4.04 10.36
C TRP A 141 21.89 -4.22 10.97
N ASP A 142 22.29 -3.32 11.85
CA ASP A 142 23.58 -3.40 12.53
C ASP A 142 23.64 -4.60 13.47
N THR A 143 22.52 -4.93 14.11
CA THR A 143 22.43 -6.03 15.07
C THR A 143 22.28 -7.38 14.37
N PHE A 144 21.66 -7.43 13.21
CA PHE A 144 21.44 -8.66 12.45
C PHE A 144 22.37 -8.82 11.23
N CYS A 145 23.33 -7.94 11.08
CA CYS A 145 24.38 -8.14 10.08
C CYS A 145 25.33 -9.25 10.54
N PHE A 146 25.46 -10.27 9.71
CA PHE A 146 26.30 -11.42 10.03
C PHE A 146 27.78 -11.11 10.21
N GLU A 147 28.24 -9.98 9.64
CA GLU A 147 29.64 -9.59 9.73
C GLU A 147 29.94 -8.77 11.00
N ASP A 148 29.04 -7.84 11.37
CA ASP A 148 29.33 -6.89 12.45
C ASP A 148 28.28 -6.85 13.57
N GLY A 149 27.04 -7.25 13.30
CA GLY A 149 25.86 -6.96 14.07
C GLY A 149 25.85 -7.33 15.54
N ILE A 150 25.08 -8.33 15.92
CA ILE A 150 24.89 -8.76 17.32
C ILE A 150 26.21 -9.04 18.03
N ILE A 151 27.16 -9.62 17.31
CA ILE A 151 28.47 -9.98 17.85
C ILE A 151 29.30 -8.75 18.19
N ARG A 152 29.12 -7.66 17.45
CA ARG A 152 29.84 -6.41 17.71
C ARG A 152 29.40 -5.74 19.01
N ASP A 153 28.11 -5.59 19.22
CA ASP A 153 27.57 -5.01 20.44
C ASP A 153 27.94 -5.84 21.68
N TYR A 154 27.91 -7.16 21.50
CA TYR A 154 28.29 -8.05 22.58
C TYR A 154 29.79 -7.98 22.91
N ARG A 155 30.64 -7.81 21.92
CA ARG A 155 32.09 -7.62 22.13
C ARG A 155 32.40 -6.30 22.83
N ASP A 156 31.67 -5.26 22.51
CA ASP A 156 31.84 -3.96 23.16
C ASP A 156 31.45 -4.01 24.66
N LEU A 157 30.43 -4.79 24.99
CA LEU A 157 30.01 -5.03 26.35
C LEU A 157 31.05 -5.86 27.16
N GLU A 158 31.69 -6.82 26.52
CA GLU A 158 32.76 -7.62 27.19
C GLU A 158 34.04 -6.83 27.40
N VAL A 159 34.38 -5.92 26.52
CA VAL A 159 35.59 -5.11 26.61
C VAL A 159 35.47 -4.02 27.71
N ASN A 160 34.27 -3.56 27.97
CA ASN A 160 33.97 -2.54 28.96
C ASN A 160 33.55 -3.10 30.35
N GLY A 161 33.52 -4.41 30.44
CA GLY A 161 33.15 -5.12 31.67
C GLY A 161 34.36 -5.42 32.58
#